data_434ba283851f4265da15099c6512eec3
#
_entry.id   434ba283851f4265da15099c6512eec3
#
_cell.length_a   1.000
_cell.length_b   1.000
_cell.length_c   1.000
_cell.angle_alpha   90.00
_cell.angle_beta   90.00
_cell.angle_gamma   90.00
#
_symmetry.space_group_name_H-M   'P 1'
#
loop_
_entity.id
_entity.type
_entity.pdbx_description
1 polymer ?
#
loop_
_entity_poly.entity_id
_entity_poly.type
_entity_poly.pdbx_seq_one_letter_code
_entity_poly.pdbx_strand_id
1 'polypeptide(L)'
;MVKKLIFDLDNTLIIWKDKYVNALKETLKKYNNNEDPNYVNNLIDSYEDYFDKYDKENMLKHINNNIKEKLSIDFMNDFLEAIGYMSEPDEDVIDTLEYLSKKYELVVLTNWFTVPQTNRLKTAKIDKYFKEIYGGEDYIKPFKEAFLQAAENTKLEECIMIGDNYKIDVMGAYDAGIEPIFMNPKHKENINNFKEITKLSDLKDIL
;
A
#
# COMPACT_ATOMS: atom_id res chain seq x y z
N MET A 1 11.39 21.12 10.98
CA MET A 1 12.39 20.27 10.28
C MET A 1 11.78 18.88 10.17
N VAL A 2 11.80 18.27 8.98
CA VAL A 2 11.25 16.92 8.73
C VAL A 2 11.99 15.87 9.57
N LYS A 3 11.25 14.95 10.15
CA LYS A 3 11.77 13.86 11.00
C LYS A 3 11.30 12.48 10.53
N LYS A 4 10.12 12.41 9.92
CA LYS A 4 9.49 11.15 9.53
C LYS A 4 9.02 11.20 8.08
N LEU A 5 9.31 10.12 7.33
CA LEU A 5 8.78 9.90 6.00
C LEU A 5 7.81 8.71 6.05
N ILE A 6 6.60 8.94 5.56
CA ILE A 6 5.54 7.96 5.47
C ILE A 6 5.42 7.56 4.00
N PHE A 7 5.60 6.30 3.69
CA PHE A 7 5.55 5.78 2.33
C PHE A 7 4.30 4.94 2.10
N ASP A 8 3.62 5.19 1.01
CA ASP A 8 2.77 4.16 0.42
C ASP A 8 3.63 3.01 -0.12
N LEU A 9 3.03 1.85 -0.33
CA LEU A 9 3.75 0.66 -0.79
C LEU A 9 3.58 0.41 -2.28
N ASP A 10 2.35 0.24 -2.73
CA ASP A 10 2.04 -0.23 -4.08
C ASP A 10 2.21 0.87 -5.13
N ASN A 11 3.03 0.63 -6.15
CA ASN A 11 3.48 1.60 -7.17
C ASN A 11 4.29 2.78 -6.64
N THR A 12 4.61 2.80 -5.35
CA THR A 12 5.51 3.77 -4.71
C THR A 12 6.86 3.13 -4.39
N LEU A 13 6.87 2.02 -3.65
CA LEU A 13 8.07 1.26 -3.29
C LEU A 13 8.19 -0.05 -4.08
N ILE A 14 7.06 -0.68 -4.38
CA ILE A 14 6.98 -1.96 -5.09
C ILE A 14 5.96 -1.82 -6.20
N ILE A 15 6.37 -2.09 -7.44
CA ILE A 15 5.46 -1.98 -8.57
C ILE A 15 4.42 -3.10 -8.54
N TRP A 16 3.16 -2.72 -8.57
CA TRP A 16 2.04 -3.60 -8.81
C TRP A 16 1.93 -3.93 -10.30
N LYS A 17 2.22 -5.15 -10.69
CA LYS A 17 2.03 -5.64 -12.06
C LYS A 17 1.20 -6.91 -11.99
N ASP A 18 -0.10 -6.85 -12.12
CA ASP A 18 -1.02 -8.01 -12.23
C ASP A 18 -0.75 -9.16 -11.21
N LYS A 19 0.05 -8.88 -10.19
CA LYS A 19 0.54 -9.88 -9.23
C LYS A 19 -0.61 -10.46 -8.42
N TYR A 20 -1.57 -9.61 -8.04
CA TYR A 20 -2.73 -10.05 -7.28
C TYR A 20 -3.64 -10.97 -8.11
N VAL A 21 -3.92 -10.62 -9.38
CA VAL A 21 -4.72 -11.45 -10.29
C VAL A 21 -4.03 -12.81 -10.51
N ASN A 22 -2.71 -12.83 -10.65
CA ASN A 22 -1.97 -14.08 -10.80
C ASN A 22 -2.03 -14.93 -9.52
N ALA A 23 -1.90 -14.32 -8.33
CA ALA A 23 -2.07 -15.01 -7.05
C ALA A 23 -3.49 -15.57 -6.89
N LEU A 24 -4.52 -14.78 -7.24
CA LEU A 24 -5.91 -15.24 -7.26
C LEU A 24 -6.09 -16.44 -8.18
N LYS A 25 -5.57 -16.38 -9.40
CA LYS A 25 -5.68 -17.46 -10.38
C LYS A 25 -5.09 -18.77 -9.86
N GLU A 26 -3.90 -18.72 -9.28
CA GLU A 26 -3.24 -19.92 -8.75
C GLU A 26 -3.96 -20.43 -7.49
N THR A 27 -4.46 -19.53 -6.63
CA THR A 27 -5.21 -19.92 -5.44
C THR A 27 -6.58 -20.51 -5.82
N LEU A 28 -7.34 -19.90 -6.73
CA LEU A 28 -8.59 -20.47 -7.25
C LEU A 28 -8.38 -21.87 -7.80
N LYS A 29 -7.33 -22.08 -8.59
CA LYS A 29 -6.96 -23.39 -9.13
C LYS A 29 -6.67 -24.43 -8.02
N LYS A 30 -5.94 -24.03 -6.96
CA LYS A 30 -5.66 -24.89 -5.79
C LYS A 30 -6.95 -25.41 -5.14
N TYR A 31 -7.99 -24.57 -5.10
CA TYR A 31 -9.28 -24.90 -4.52
C TYR A 31 -10.31 -25.46 -5.52
N ASN A 32 -9.89 -25.77 -6.76
CA ASN A 32 -10.76 -26.23 -7.84
C ASN A 32 -11.98 -25.31 -8.07
N ASN A 33 -11.81 -24.03 -7.86
CA ASN A 33 -12.84 -23.01 -8.03
C ASN A 33 -12.74 -22.40 -9.43
N ASN A 34 -13.87 -22.25 -10.13
CA ASN A 34 -13.94 -21.82 -11.53
C ASN A 34 -14.34 -20.34 -11.70
N GLU A 35 -14.33 -19.54 -10.63
CA GLU A 35 -14.60 -18.11 -10.74
C GLU A 35 -13.51 -17.40 -11.56
N ASP A 36 -13.89 -16.34 -12.27
CA ASP A 36 -12.93 -15.53 -13.01
C ASP A 36 -12.05 -14.72 -12.05
N PRO A 37 -10.71 -14.91 -12.07
CA PRO A 37 -9.80 -14.20 -11.18
C PRO A 37 -9.86 -12.67 -11.36
N ASN A 38 -10.13 -12.15 -12.57
CA ASN A 38 -10.30 -10.71 -12.78
C ASN A 38 -11.59 -10.20 -12.12
N TYR A 39 -12.67 -10.99 -12.19
CA TYR A 39 -13.91 -10.62 -11.52
C TYR A 39 -13.75 -10.61 -10.00
N VAL A 40 -13.10 -11.63 -9.43
CA VAL A 40 -12.80 -11.67 -7.99
C VAL A 40 -11.90 -10.50 -7.58
N ASN A 41 -10.88 -10.16 -8.41
CA ASN A 41 -10.02 -9.00 -8.14
C ASN A 41 -10.82 -7.69 -8.12
N ASN A 42 -11.74 -7.50 -9.07
CA ASN A 42 -12.60 -6.31 -9.09
C ASN A 42 -13.49 -6.20 -7.84
N LEU A 43 -13.94 -7.33 -7.29
CA LEU A 43 -14.68 -7.34 -6.01
C LEU A 43 -13.77 -6.95 -4.84
N ILE A 44 -12.52 -7.38 -4.84
CA ILE A 44 -11.53 -6.96 -3.84
C ILE A 44 -11.25 -5.47 -3.96
N ASP A 45 -10.99 -4.97 -5.16
CA ASP A 45 -10.72 -3.54 -5.41
C ASP A 45 -11.90 -2.64 -4.99
N SER A 46 -13.14 -3.12 -5.20
CA SER A 46 -14.34 -2.38 -4.79
C SER A 46 -14.64 -2.46 -3.29
N TYR A 47 -13.89 -3.23 -2.51
CA TYR A 47 -14.15 -3.41 -1.09
C TYR A 47 -14.08 -2.08 -0.32
N GLU A 48 -13.13 -1.21 -0.65
CA GLU A 48 -12.96 0.11 -0.03
C GLU A 48 -14.14 1.08 -0.32
N ASP A 49 -14.95 0.82 -1.35
CA ASP A 49 -16.16 1.62 -1.63
C ASP A 49 -17.26 1.38 -0.58
N TYR A 50 -17.20 0.30 0.17
CA TYR A 50 -18.21 -0.14 1.12
C TYR A 50 -17.74 -0.21 2.57
N PHE A 51 -16.43 -0.23 2.80
CA PHE A 51 -15.83 -0.45 4.12
C PHE A 51 -14.70 0.55 4.37
N ASP A 52 -14.60 1.01 5.60
CA ASP A 52 -13.63 2.01 6.07
C ASP A 52 -12.36 1.39 6.69
N LYS A 53 -12.27 0.06 6.68
CA LYS A 53 -11.12 -0.72 7.14
C LYS A 53 -11.11 -2.11 6.52
N TYR A 54 -9.95 -2.73 6.51
CA TYR A 54 -9.79 -4.11 6.04
C TYR A 54 -10.10 -5.11 7.15
N ASP A 55 -11.07 -5.99 6.88
CA ASP A 55 -11.41 -7.15 7.70
C ASP A 55 -11.56 -8.36 6.78
N LYS A 56 -10.85 -9.44 7.10
CA LYS A 56 -10.77 -10.62 6.24
C LYS A 56 -12.11 -11.34 6.08
N GLU A 57 -12.88 -11.45 7.14
CA GLU A 57 -14.19 -12.11 7.10
C GLU A 57 -15.21 -11.27 6.33
N ASN A 58 -15.20 -9.95 6.54
CA ASN A 58 -16.06 -9.04 5.78
C ASN A 58 -15.70 -9.01 4.30
N MET A 59 -14.40 -9.02 3.95
CA MET A 59 -13.95 -9.11 2.56
C MET A 59 -14.41 -10.42 1.93
N LEU A 60 -14.22 -11.54 2.60
CA LEU A 60 -14.69 -12.84 2.13
C LEU A 60 -16.21 -12.85 1.93
N LYS A 61 -16.97 -12.27 2.86
CA LYS A 61 -18.42 -12.12 2.75
C LYS A 61 -18.81 -11.24 1.55
N HIS A 62 -18.12 -10.11 1.35
CA HIS A 62 -18.34 -9.21 0.22
C HIS A 62 -18.14 -9.95 -1.11
N ILE A 63 -17.03 -10.67 -1.27
CA ILE A 63 -16.75 -11.49 -2.44
C ILE A 63 -17.82 -12.55 -2.62
N ASN A 64 -18.10 -13.33 -1.57
CA ASN A 64 -19.05 -14.44 -1.61
C ASN A 64 -20.48 -14.02 -1.93
N ASN A 65 -20.89 -12.80 -1.63
CA ASN A 65 -22.22 -12.30 -2.00
C ASN A 65 -22.38 -12.13 -3.52
N ASN A 66 -21.29 -12.02 -4.26
CA ASN A 66 -21.25 -11.66 -5.67
C ASN A 66 -20.75 -12.77 -6.61
N ILE A 67 -20.33 -13.93 -6.08
CA ILE A 67 -19.85 -15.07 -6.85
C ILE A 67 -20.74 -16.31 -6.66
N LYS A 68 -20.64 -17.28 -7.58
CA LYS A 68 -21.42 -18.53 -7.55
C LYS A 68 -20.77 -19.59 -6.65
N GLU A 69 -19.50 -19.89 -6.90
CA GLU A 69 -18.73 -20.87 -6.17
C GLU A 69 -18.07 -20.21 -4.95
N LYS A 70 -18.61 -20.44 -3.76
CA LYS A 70 -18.19 -19.76 -2.53
C LYS A 70 -16.75 -20.09 -2.14
N LEU A 71 -16.00 -19.09 -1.75
CA LEU A 71 -14.65 -19.18 -1.22
C LEU A 71 -14.66 -19.40 0.29
N SER A 72 -13.66 -20.07 0.82
CA SER A 72 -13.49 -20.33 2.25
C SER A 72 -12.51 -19.34 2.90
N ILE A 73 -12.48 -19.34 4.23
CA ILE A 73 -11.47 -18.58 4.98
C ILE A 73 -10.05 -19.09 4.71
N ASP A 74 -9.89 -20.40 4.47
CA ASP A 74 -8.59 -20.98 4.11
C ASP A 74 -8.13 -20.50 2.74
N PHE A 75 -9.06 -20.34 1.78
CA PHE A 75 -8.75 -19.69 0.51
C PHE A 75 -8.17 -18.26 0.72
N MET A 76 -8.84 -17.46 1.57
CA MET A 76 -8.35 -16.09 1.86
C MET A 76 -6.98 -16.11 2.52
N ASN A 77 -6.73 -17.03 3.44
CA ASN A 77 -5.42 -17.16 4.10
C ASN A 77 -4.33 -17.50 3.08
N ASP A 78 -4.56 -18.50 2.23
CA ASP A 78 -3.61 -18.92 1.19
C ASP A 78 -3.38 -17.82 0.14
N PHE A 79 -4.42 -17.08 -0.24
CA PHE A 79 -4.31 -15.97 -1.17
C PHE A 79 -3.45 -14.83 -0.59
N LEU A 80 -3.72 -14.42 0.66
CA LEU A 80 -2.95 -13.39 1.33
C LEU A 80 -1.49 -13.81 1.57
N GLU A 81 -1.25 -15.09 1.86
CA GLU A 81 0.10 -15.64 1.94
C GLU A 81 0.82 -15.58 0.59
N ALA A 82 0.17 -16.00 -0.49
CA ALA A 82 0.73 -16.01 -1.84
C ALA A 82 1.19 -14.61 -2.29
N ILE A 83 0.41 -13.58 -1.97
CA ILE A 83 0.78 -12.18 -2.27
C ILE A 83 2.08 -11.79 -1.58
N GLY A 84 2.30 -12.22 -0.35
CA GLY A 84 3.49 -11.88 0.44
C GLY A 84 4.83 -12.26 -0.21
N TYR A 85 4.83 -13.21 -1.14
CA TYR A 85 6.05 -13.68 -1.80
C TYR A 85 6.28 -13.11 -3.21
N MET A 86 5.49 -12.13 -3.65
CA MET A 86 5.50 -11.62 -5.02
C MET A 86 6.14 -10.23 -5.18
N SER A 87 7.29 -9.98 -4.56
CA SER A 87 7.85 -8.62 -4.58
C SER A 87 9.33 -8.57 -4.89
N GLU A 88 9.67 -7.72 -5.86
CA GLU A 88 11.04 -7.37 -6.22
C GLU A 88 11.11 -5.84 -6.31
N PRO A 89 11.91 -5.16 -5.47
CA PRO A 89 12.14 -3.72 -5.59
C PRO A 89 13.19 -3.46 -6.66
N ASP A 90 13.14 -2.28 -7.27
CA ASP A 90 14.23 -1.80 -8.10
C ASP A 90 15.46 -1.44 -7.25
N GLU A 91 16.67 -1.50 -7.82
CA GLU A 91 17.90 -1.08 -7.14
C GLU A 91 17.81 0.37 -6.66
N ASP A 92 17.19 1.26 -7.43
CA ASP A 92 16.91 2.65 -7.08
C ASP A 92 16.17 2.80 -5.74
N VAL A 93 15.21 1.92 -5.46
CA VAL A 93 14.44 1.91 -4.21
C VAL A 93 15.35 1.56 -3.03
N ILE A 94 16.17 0.52 -3.16
CA ILE A 94 17.05 0.05 -2.09
C ILE A 94 18.06 1.15 -1.72
N ASP A 95 18.77 1.71 -2.70
CA ASP A 95 19.77 2.75 -2.51
C ASP A 95 19.17 4.03 -1.92
N THR A 96 17.95 4.35 -2.32
CA THR A 96 17.26 5.53 -1.80
C THR A 96 16.80 5.34 -0.37
N LEU A 97 16.22 4.19 -0.04
CA LEU A 97 15.81 3.88 1.34
C LEU A 97 17.02 3.80 2.27
N GLU A 98 18.14 3.23 1.82
CA GLU A 98 19.40 3.24 2.61
C GLU A 98 19.90 4.65 2.93
N TYR A 99 19.82 5.57 1.95
CA TYR A 99 20.20 6.97 2.15
C TYR A 99 19.24 7.68 3.12
N LEU A 100 17.92 7.55 2.92
CA LEU A 100 16.91 8.25 3.70
C LEU A 100 16.82 7.75 5.15
N SER A 101 16.98 6.44 5.39
CA SER A 101 16.92 5.86 6.73
C SER A 101 18.03 6.33 7.66
N LYS A 102 19.12 6.90 7.12
CA LYS A 102 20.19 7.52 7.91
C LYS A 102 19.83 8.92 8.43
N LYS A 103 18.79 9.55 7.85
CA LYS A 103 18.39 10.92 8.15
C LYS A 103 17.01 11.03 8.80
N TYR A 104 16.11 10.13 8.46
CA TYR A 104 14.69 10.18 8.81
C TYR A 104 14.23 8.84 9.38
N GLU A 105 13.20 8.89 10.21
CA GLU A 105 12.42 7.71 10.55
C GLU A 105 11.51 7.37 9.38
N LEU A 106 11.55 6.13 8.89
CA LEU A 106 10.75 5.67 7.78
C LEU A 106 9.65 4.74 8.28
N VAL A 107 8.42 4.92 7.81
CA VAL A 107 7.28 4.04 8.06
C VAL A 107 6.50 3.80 6.77
N VAL A 108 5.77 2.69 6.71
CA VAL A 108 4.85 2.38 5.60
C VAL A 108 3.41 2.58 6.06
N LEU A 109 2.59 3.22 5.22
CA LEU A 109 1.15 3.34 5.39
C LEU A 109 0.45 2.84 4.12
N THR A 110 -0.20 1.69 4.18
CA THR A 110 -0.79 1.02 3.03
C THR A 110 -2.25 0.63 3.26
N ASN A 111 -3.08 0.72 2.22
CA ASN A 111 -4.47 0.27 2.23
C ASN A 111 -4.55 -1.23 1.90
N TRP A 112 -3.99 -2.08 2.74
CA TRP A 112 -4.07 -3.53 2.63
C TRP A 112 -3.80 -4.18 3.98
N PHE A 113 -3.90 -5.49 4.06
CA PHE A 113 -3.59 -6.23 5.29
C PHE A 113 -2.12 -6.13 5.65
N THR A 114 -1.82 -5.84 6.91
CA THR A 114 -0.45 -5.63 7.44
C THR A 114 0.45 -6.85 7.20
N VAL A 115 -0.04 -8.06 7.44
CA VAL A 115 0.76 -9.29 7.35
C VAL A 115 1.29 -9.54 5.93
N PRO A 116 0.47 -9.60 4.86
CA PRO A 116 0.98 -9.78 3.50
C PRO A 116 1.88 -8.62 3.06
N GLN A 117 1.58 -7.37 3.42
CA GLN A 117 2.45 -6.23 3.08
C GLN A 117 3.81 -6.32 3.77
N THR A 118 3.85 -6.74 5.04
CA THR A 118 5.11 -7.03 5.76
C THR A 118 5.92 -8.12 5.05
N ASN A 119 5.27 -9.20 4.62
CA ASN A 119 5.93 -10.28 3.90
C ASN A 119 6.48 -9.82 2.54
N ARG A 120 5.76 -8.94 1.84
CA ARG A 120 6.22 -8.31 0.59
C ARG A 120 7.49 -7.48 0.81
N LEU A 121 7.54 -6.67 1.86
CA LEU A 121 8.74 -5.90 2.20
C LEU A 121 9.93 -6.80 2.56
N LYS A 122 9.69 -7.89 3.31
CA LYS A 122 10.73 -8.90 3.62
C LYS A 122 11.24 -9.60 2.36
N THR A 123 10.34 -10.03 1.48
CA THR A 123 10.69 -10.67 0.20
C THR A 123 11.52 -9.70 -0.66
N ALA A 124 11.15 -8.43 -0.66
CA ALA A 124 11.88 -7.36 -1.32
C ALA A 124 13.19 -6.95 -0.59
N LYS A 125 13.45 -7.47 0.62
CA LYS A 125 14.62 -7.15 1.46
C LYS A 125 14.74 -5.66 1.82
N ILE A 126 13.63 -4.96 1.92
CA ILE A 126 13.57 -3.55 2.29
C ILE A 126 12.88 -3.29 3.64
N ASP A 127 12.33 -4.31 4.27
CA ASP A 127 11.69 -4.24 5.60
C ASP A 127 12.57 -3.61 6.68
N LYS A 128 13.87 -3.88 6.63
CA LYS A 128 14.88 -3.37 7.58
C LYS A 128 15.01 -1.84 7.63
N TYR A 129 14.51 -1.12 6.63
CA TYR A 129 14.56 0.35 6.59
C TYR A 129 13.40 1.01 7.31
N PHE A 130 12.31 0.27 7.55
CA PHE A 130 11.09 0.81 8.15
C PHE A 130 10.98 0.44 9.62
N LYS A 131 10.63 1.44 10.43
CA LYS A 131 10.38 1.24 11.85
C LYS A 131 9.07 0.50 12.10
N GLU A 132 8.03 0.83 11.30
CA GLU A 132 6.69 0.28 11.45
C GLU A 132 5.96 0.21 10.09
N ILE A 133 4.99 -0.68 10.01
CA ILE A 133 4.13 -0.88 8.84
C ILE A 133 2.68 -0.83 9.33
N TYR A 134 1.95 0.16 8.85
CA TYR A 134 0.54 0.36 9.14
C TYR A 134 -0.30 -0.12 7.95
N GLY A 135 -1.04 -1.19 8.15
CA GLY A 135 -2.03 -1.70 7.18
C GLY A 135 -3.41 -1.08 7.39
N GLY A 136 -4.37 -1.58 6.66
CA GLY A 136 -5.73 -1.04 6.63
C GLY A 136 -6.70 -1.65 7.65
N GLU A 137 -6.23 -2.46 8.60
CA GLU A 137 -7.11 -3.16 9.55
C GLU A 137 -7.76 -2.22 10.57
N ASP A 138 -7.08 -1.13 10.94
CA ASP A 138 -7.61 -0.12 11.86
C ASP A 138 -8.20 1.06 11.10
N TYR A 139 -7.41 1.66 10.19
CA TYR A 139 -7.79 2.83 9.40
C TYR A 139 -7.20 2.74 7.99
N ILE A 140 -7.95 3.19 6.98
CA ILE A 140 -7.48 3.29 5.60
C ILE A 140 -7.30 4.76 5.17
N LYS A 141 -6.37 5.01 4.27
CA LYS A 141 -6.29 6.27 3.53
C LYS A 141 -7.54 6.41 2.62
N PRO A 142 -8.12 7.56 2.41
CA PRO A 142 -7.63 8.90 2.80
C PRO A 142 -8.11 9.38 4.17
N PHE A 143 -8.68 8.55 5.02
CA PHE A 143 -9.15 8.96 6.34
C PHE A 143 -8.00 9.50 7.19
N LYS A 144 -8.24 10.61 7.87
CA LYS A 144 -7.24 11.32 8.69
C LYS A 144 -6.60 10.44 9.74
N GLU A 145 -7.37 9.53 10.33
CA GLU A 145 -6.96 8.61 11.39
C GLU A 145 -5.78 7.72 10.95
N ALA A 146 -5.75 7.28 9.66
CA ALA A 146 -4.64 6.51 9.12
C ALA A 146 -3.32 7.30 9.15
N PHE A 147 -3.36 8.56 8.76
CA PHE A 147 -2.19 9.44 8.79
C PHE A 147 -1.75 9.79 10.21
N LEU A 148 -2.70 10.00 11.14
CA LEU A 148 -2.41 10.21 12.55
C LEU A 148 -1.73 9.00 13.18
N GLN A 149 -2.18 7.79 12.85
CA GLN A 149 -1.58 6.53 13.28
C GLN A 149 -0.12 6.43 12.77
N ALA A 150 0.12 6.70 11.49
CA ALA A 150 1.47 6.64 10.91
C ALA A 150 2.40 7.73 11.46
N ALA A 151 1.88 8.91 11.79
CA ALA A 151 2.66 9.97 12.43
C ALA A 151 3.06 9.61 13.86
N GLU A 152 2.24 8.84 14.60
CA GLU A 152 2.44 8.50 16.02
C GLU A 152 2.74 9.73 16.90
N ASN A 153 3.95 9.75 17.50
CA ASN A 153 4.44 10.83 18.37
C ASN A 153 5.15 11.95 17.60
N THR A 154 5.20 11.90 16.26
CA THR A 154 5.80 12.95 15.43
C THR A 154 4.72 13.97 15.07
N LYS A 155 5.06 15.25 15.15
CA LYS A 155 4.12 16.30 14.75
C LYS A 155 3.86 16.22 13.24
N LEU A 156 2.62 16.48 12.82
CA LEU A 156 2.22 16.35 11.41
C LEU A 156 3.06 17.21 10.47
N GLU A 157 3.41 18.44 10.88
CA GLU A 157 4.28 19.33 10.15
C GLU A 157 5.76 18.88 10.07
N GLU A 158 6.12 17.83 10.78
CA GLU A 158 7.45 17.19 10.74
C GLU A 158 7.41 15.86 9.96
N CYS A 159 6.26 15.50 9.38
CA CYS A 159 6.05 14.33 8.54
C CYS A 159 5.92 14.73 7.06
N ILE A 160 6.33 13.82 6.18
CA ILE A 160 6.06 13.90 4.73
C ILE A 160 5.44 12.56 4.31
N MET A 161 4.35 12.62 3.52
CA MET A 161 3.75 11.46 2.86
C MET A 161 4.24 11.35 1.42
N ILE A 162 4.69 10.17 1.01
CA ILE A 162 5.09 9.86 -0.37
C ILE A 162 4.18 8.76 -0.91
N GLY A 163 3.45 9.01 -2.00
CA GLY A 163 2.53 8.03 -2.59
C GLY A 163 2.14 8.36 -4.03
N ASP A 164 1.61 7.35 -4.75
CA ASP A 164 1.27 7.43 -6.18
C ASP A 164 -0.21 7.71 -6.47
N ASN A 165 -1.06 7.61 -5.47
CA ASN A 165 -2.48 7.88 -5.62
C ASN A 165 -2.81 9.32 -5.18
N TYR A 166 -3.13 10.16 -6.19
CA TYR A 166 -3.40 11.57 -5.92
C TYR A 166 -4.52 11.81 -4.89
N LYS A 167 -5.62 11.07 -4.96
CA LYS A 167 -6.76 11.23 -4.07
C LYS A 167 -6.51 10.65 -2.68
N ILE A 168 -5.93 9.45 -2.64
CA ILE A 168 -5.80 8.65 -1.41
C ILE A 168 -4.58 9.08 -0.59
N ASP A 169 -3.41 9.18 -1.25
CA ASP A 169 -2.16 9.50 -0.56
C ASP A 169 -1.93 11.00 -0.45
N VAL A 170 -2.00 11.71 -1.61
CA VAL A 170 -1.60 13.11 -1.70
C VAL A 170 -2.63 14.02 -1.03
N MET A 171 -3.88 13.96 -1.49
CA MET A 171 -4.95 14.76 -0.90
C MET A 171 -5.28 14.35 0.53
N GLY A 172 -5.31 13.01 0.81
CA GLY A 172 -5.54 12.52 2.15
C GLY A 172 -4.51 13.03 3.16
N ALA A 173 -3.22 13.00 2.81
CA ALA A 173 -2.15 13.55 3.65
C ALA A 173 -2.28 15.07 3.85
N TYR A 174 -2.53 15.81 2.75
CA TYR A 174 -2.72 17.26 2.81
C TYR A 174 -3.89 17.64 3.73
N ASP A 175 -5.03 16.99 3.59
CA ASP A 175 -6.22 17.22 4.42
C ASP A 175 -5.99 16.82 5.90
N ALA A 176 -5.11 15.84 6.14
CA ALA A 176 -4.68 15.47 7.48
C ALA A 176 -3.70 16.49 8.10
N GLY A 177 -3.04 17.35 7.30
CA GLY A 177 -2.06 18.33 7.74
C GLY A 177 -0.61 17.86 7.59
N ILE A 178 -0.36 16.88 6.72
CA ILE A 178 0.97 16.36 6.37
C ILE A 178 1.34 16.84 4.97
N GLU A 179 2.59 17.31 4.76
CA GLU A 179 3.09 17.70 3.44
C GLU A 179 3.19 16.46 2.54
N PRO A 180 2.52 16.41 1.36
CA PRO A 180 2.64 15.30 0.45
C PRO A 180 3.74 15.53 -0.60
N ILE A 181 4.35 14.43 -1.07
CA ILE A 181 5.14 14.35 -2.29
C ILE A 181 4.47 13.32 -3.20
N PHE A 182 4.10 13.73 -4.40
CA PHE A 182 3.41 12.89 -5.36
C PHE A 182 4.39 12.06 -6.19
N MET A 183 4.36 10.73 -6.05
CA MET A 183 5.05 9.82 -6.94
C MET A 183 4.29 9.74 -8.27
N ASN A 184 4.78 10.46 -9.29
CA ASN A 184 4.06 10.70 -10.54
C ASN A 184 4.84 10.32 -11.81
N PRO A 185 5.28 9.05 -11.96
CA PRO A 185 6.06 8.61 -13.13
C PRO A 185 5.29 8.68 -14.45
N LYS A 186 3.96 8.81 -14.40
CA LYS A 186 3.08 8.88 -15.58
C LYS A 186 2.59 10.29 -15.88
N HIS A 187 3.10 11.31 -15.17
CA HIS A 187 2.67 12.71 -15.31
C HIS A 187 1.15 12.88 -15.27
N LYS A 188 0.49 12.21 -14.32
CA LYS A 188 -0.94 12.40 -14.04
C LYS A 188 -1.18 13.84 -13.61
N GLU A 189 -2.41 14.30 -13.72
CA GLU A 189 -2.79 15.66 -13.32
C GLU A 189 -2.47 15.92 -11.83
N ASN A 190 -1.80 17.03 -11.56
CA ASN A 190 -1.44 17.51 -10.22
C ASN A 190 -2.08 18.90 -9.99
N ILE A 191 -3.39 18.88 -9.70
CA ILE A 191 -4.25 20.09 -9.66
C ILE A 191 -3.72 21.14 -8.68
N ASN A 192 -3.19 20.73 -7.54
CA ASN A 192 -2.73 21.65 -6.50
C ASN A 192 -1.23 21.96 -6.60
N ASN A 193 -0.55 21.52 -7.65
CA ASN A 193 0.89 21.71 -7.87
C ASN A 193 1.75 21.29 -6.67
N PHE A 194 1.43 20.15 -6.04
CA PHE A 194 2.26 19.58 -5.00
C PHE A 194 3.64 19.21 -5.55
N LYS A 195 4.65 19.11 -4.68
CA LYS A 195 5.93 18.52 -5.08
C LYS A 195 5.69 17.14 -5.69
N GLU A 196 6.31 16.88 -6.84
CA GLU A 196 6.23 15.58 -7.48
C GLU A 196 7.60 15.03 -7.83
N ILE A 197 7.67 13.71 -7.87
CA ILE A 197 8.85 12.93 -8.27
C ILE A 197 8.43 11.90 -9.30
N THR A 198 9.34 11.50 -10.18
CA THR A 198 9.09 10.47 -11.20
C THR A 198 9.72 9.13 -10.85
N LYS A 199 10.70 9.13 -9.97
CA LYS A 199 11.36 7.96 -9.40
C LYS A 199 11.75 8.24 -7.96
N LEU A 200 11.94 7.19 -7.17
CA LEU A 200 12.19 7.35 -5.73
C LEU A 200 13.49 8.11 -5.43
N SER A 201 14.53 7.91 -6.25
CA SER A 201 15.82 8.61 -6.09
C SER A 201 15.76 10.12 -6.19
N ASP A 202 14.72 10.69 -6.81
CA ASP A 202 14.50 12.14 -6.85
C ASP A 202 14.35 12.74 -5.43
N LEU A 203 13.94 11.91 -4.44
CA LEU A 203 13.89 12.32 -3.03
C LEU A 203 15.24 12.74 -2.46
N LYS A 204 16.36 12.20 -2.97
CA LYS A 204 17.71 12.56 -2.51
C LYS A 204 18.08 14.01 -2.81
N ASP A 205 17.44 14.61 -3.82
CA ASP A 205 17.70 15.99 -4.26
C ASP A 205 16.80 16.99 -3.56
N ILE A 206 15.70 16.56 -2.95
CA ILE A 206 14.69 17.44 -2.35
C ILE A 206 14.55 17.29 -0.84
N LEU A 207 15.18 16.25 -0.24
CA LEU A 207 15.25 15.95 1.20
C LEU A 207 16.68 15.79 1.68
#